data_fd1006491d4c926727612fec41ee5a9f
#
_entry.id   fd1006491d4c926727612fec41ee5a9f
#
_cell.length_a   1.000
_cell.length_b   1.000
_cell.length_c   1.000
_cell.angle_alpha   90.00
_cell.angle_beta   90.00
_cell.angle_gamma   90.00
#
_symmetry.space_group_name_H-M   'P 1'
#
loop_
_entity.id
_entity.type
_entity.pdbx_description
1 polymer ?
#
loop_
_entity_poly.entity_id
_entity_poly.type
_entity_poly.pdbx_seq_one_letter_code
_entity_poly.pdbx_strand_id
1 'polypeptide(L)'
;MLVRIVVTAVIFAVLLVLEHTGVLEPWEDSWILAAIYVIPYLVIGYDIIFKAARNISHGQIFDENFLMMLATFGAFGVREFSEAVAVMLFYQVGELFQGYAVGRSRQSIADMMDICPEFANIEEEGRLVQVDPDDVAVGTLITIRPGERIPLDGIVAEGESMIDMAALTGEAVPRSAKAGDGVISGCVNGSGTLKVRTTKEFDDSTVSKILELVENASSKKADVENFITRFARYYTPFVTIAAVLLAFLPPLIAGGWAEWIQRACIFLVISCPCALVISVPLGFFGGIGAASRLGVLVKGSNYLEAVAEMTTIVFDKTGTLTKGEFRVTQVLPQNGMSEKELLETAALGEGYSSHPIANSIKEAFAGELDLNRCGRAEEIAGHGIGIMVDGKMTYIGNEKLMERQNISYNKCQENGTVVYVAQEDTLAGVIVISDQIKEGAADAIREMKKEGVRKTVMLTGDRREAASAVAGSLGMDEFHAELLPADKVSQVEELLAEQPEKERLAFVGDGINDAPVLTRADVGIAMGSLGSDAAIEAADVVLMDDDIRKIAAVVRISRKTLRIVKQNIVFALAVKAGVLALGAFGAANMWEAVFADVGVSVIAILNAMRALKTE
;
A
#
# COMPACT_ATOMS: atom_id res chain seq x y z
N MET A 1 -20.04 -9.99 -25.82
CA MET A 1 -21.08 -9.75 -24.83
C MET A 1 -22.01 -8.60 -25.26
N LEU A 2 -21.54 -7.37 -25.49
CA LEU A 2 -22.37 -6.21 -25.86
C LEU A 2 -23.30 -6.48 -27.07
N VAL A 3 -22.77 -7.07 -28.15
CA VAL A 3 -23.58 -7.38 -29.35
C VAL A 3 -24.74 -8.33 -29.02
N ARG A 4 -24.51 -9.36 -28.22
CA ARG A 4 -25.58 -10.31 -27.78
C ARG A 4 -26.66 -9.61 -26.97
N ILE A 5 -26.25 -8.74 -26.03
CA ILE A 5 -27.18 -7.95 -25.21
C ILE A 5 -28.06 -7.08 -26.12
N VAL A 6 -27.47 -6.34 -27.07
CA VAL A 6 -28.19 -5.46 -27.98
C VAL A 6 -29.15 -6.26 -28.87
N VAL A 7 -28.68 -7.35 -29.48
CA VAL A 7 -29.51 -8.21 -30.34
C VAL A 7 -30.68 -8.79 -29.55
N THR A 8 -30.43 -9.36 -28.35
CA THR A 8 -31.49 -9.91 -27.53
C THR A 8 -32.46 -8.85 -27.03
N ALA A 9 -31.97 -7.65 -26.66
CA ALA A 9 -32.83 -6.54 -26.24
C ALA A 9 -33.77 -6.09 -27.35
N VAL A 10 -33.29 -6.02 -28.61
CA VAL A 10 -34.13 -5.69 -29.78
C VAL A 10 -35.17 -6.77 -30.02
N ILE A 11 -34.75 -8.05 -30.05
CA ILE A 11 -35.71 -9.17 -30.22
C ILE A 11 -36.75 -9.17 -29.11
N PHE A 12 -36.32 -9.00 -27.87
CA PHE A 12 -37.19 -8.99 -26.71
C PHE A 12 -38.18 -7.82 -26.73
N ALA A 13 -37.72 -6.60 -27.08
CA ALA A 13 -38.60 -5.44 -27.26
C ALA A 13 -39.68 -5.69 -28.33
N VAL A 14 -39.32 -6.31 -29.45
CA VAL A 14 -40.28 -6.69 -30.50
C VAL A 14 -41.29 -7.72 -29.98
N LEU A 15 -40.83 -8.73 -29.24
CA LEU A 15 -41.72 -9.74 -28.64
C LEU A 15 -42.69 -9.12 -27.64
N LEU A 16 -42.25 -8.18 -26.78
CA LEU A 16 -43.10 -7.46 -25.85
C LEU A 16 -44.18 -6.64 -26.56
N VAL A 17 -43.82 -5.97 -27.68
CA VAL A 17 -44.79 -5.23 -28.48
C VAL A 17 -45.81 -6.16 -29.11
N LEU A 18 -45.38 -7.31 -29.64
CA LEU A 18 -46.28 -8.31 -30.21
C LEU A 18 -47.22 -8.94 -29.15
N GLU A 19 -46.74 -9.16 -27.93
CA GLU A 19 -47.53 -9.62 -26.80
C GLU A 19 -48.57 -8.57 -26.40
N HIS A 20 -48.14 -7.30 -26.25
CA HIS A 20 -49.04 -6.21 -25.89
C HIS A 20 -50.09 -5.85 -26.96
N THR A 21 -49.79 -6.10 -28.23
CA THR A 21 -50.74 -5.87 -29.34
C THR A 21 -51.69 -7.06 -29.58
N GLY A 22 -51.60 -8.12 -28.77
CA GLY A 22 -52.48 -9.29 -28.88
C GLY A 22 -52.14 -10.23 -30.03
N VAL A 23 -51.07 -9.99 -30.78
CA VAL A 23 -50.67 -10.86 -31.91
C VAL A 23 -50.25 -12.25 -31.44
N LEU A 24 -49.76 -12.39 -30.21
CA LEU A 24 -49.33 -13.67 -29.62
C LEU A 24 -50.42 -14.39 -28.83
N GLU A 25 -51.57 -13.75 -28.57
CA GLU A 25 -52.71 -14.35 -27.84
C GLU A 25 -53.13 -15.73 -28.37
N PRO A 26 -53.19 -16.00 -29.71
CA PRO A 26 -53.61 -17.31 -30.21
C PRO A 26 -52.67 -18.46 -29.80
N TRP A 27 -51.41 -18.13 -29.33
CA TRP A 27 -50.38 -19.11 -28.97
C TRP A 27 -50.05 -19.11 -27.48
N GLU A 28 -50.79 -18.38 -26.65
CA GLU A 28 -50.54 -18.20 -25.22
C GLU A 28 -50.54 -19.53 -24.45
N ASP A 29 -51.45 -20.43 -24.81
CA ASP A 29 -51.52 -21.79 -24.26
C ASP A 29 -50.66 -22.83 -24.98
N SER A 30 -49.93 -22.44 -26.03
CA SER A 30 -49.17 -23.33 -26.90
C SER A 30 -47.69 -23.36 -26.52
N TRP A 31 -47.06 -24.54 -26.68
CA TRP A 31 -45.58 -24.68 -26.63
C TRP A 31 -44.82 -23.84 -27.70
N ILE A 32 -45.57 -23.29 -28.66
CA ILE A 32 -45.01 -22.40 -29.70
C ILE A 32 -44.49 -21.09 -29.07
N LEU A 33 -45.23 -20.51 -28.14
CA LEU A 33 -44.82 -19.32 -27.41
C LEU A 33 -43.52 -19.57 -26.63
N ALA A 34 -43.45 -20.73 -25.93
CA ALA A 34 -42.23 -21.14 -25.23
C ALA A 34 -41.03 -21.24 -26.21
N ALA A 35 -41.22 -21.84 -27.39
CA ALA A 35 -40.17 -21.98 -28.40
C ALA A 35 -39.69 -20.61 -28.95
N ILE A 36 -40.61 -19.62 -29.09
CA ILE A 36 -40.27 -18.28 -29.52
C ILE A 36 -39.36 -17.58 -28.47
N TYR A 37 -39.67 -17.69 -27.17
CA TYR A 37 -38.90 -17.09 -26.10
C TYR A 37 -37.61 -17.85 -25.76
N VAL A 38 -37.52 -19.16 -26.00
CA VAL A 38 -36.33 -19.98 -25.81
C VAL A 38 -35.17 -19.49 -26.70
N ILE A 39 -35.46 -18.99 -27.91
CA ILE A 39 -34.40 -18.49 -28.83
C ILE A 39 -33.63 -17.29 -28.20
N PRO A 40 -34.25 -16.15 -27.87
CA PRO A 40 -33.55 -15.04 -27.23
C PRO A 40 -32.97 -15.42 -25.87
N TYR A 41 -33.64 -16.31 -25.11
CA TYR A 41 -33.11 -16.81 -23.85
C TYR A 41 -31.79 -17.56 -24.03
N LEU A 42 -31.70 -18.47 -24.99
CA LEU A 42 -30.45 -19.20 -25.27
C LEU A 42 -29.37 -18.29 -25.85
N VAL A 43 -29.73 -17.31 -26.68
CA VAL A 43 -28.75 -16.34 -27.22
C VAL A 43 -28.08 -15.54 -26.10
N ILE A 44 -28.84 -15.11 -25.10
CA ILE A 44 -28.30 -14.29 -24.02
C ILE A 44 -27.69 -15.14 -22.90
N GLY A 45 -28.25 -16.30 -22.59
CA GLY A 45 -27.97 -17.05 -21.37
C GLY A 45 -27.11 -18.30 -21.55
N TYR A 46 -26.72 -18.70 -22.77
CA TYR A 46 -26.00 -19.97 -22.98
C TYR A 46 -24.71 -20.08 -22.16
N ASP A 47 -23.98 -18.99 -21.99
CA ASP A 47 -22.73 -18.95 -21.22
C ASP A 47 -22.98 -19.13 -19.72
N ILE A 48 -24.06 -18.57 -19.17
CA ILE A 48 -24.48 -18.75 -17.78
C ILE A 48 -24.88 -20.20 -17.53
N ILE A 49 -25.69 -20.78 -18.42
CA ILE A 49 -26.11 -22.17 -18.33
C ILE A 49 -24.90 -23.10 -18.40
N PHE A 50 -23.96 -22.83 -19.32
CA PHE A 50 -22.75 -23.63 -19.45
C PHE A 50 -21.84 -23.52 -18.23
N LYS A 51 -21.65 -22.30 -17.70
CA LYS A 51 -20.87 -22.05 -16.47
C LYS A 51 -21.51 -22.77 -15.28
N ALA A 52 -22.83 -22.66 -15.10
CA ALA A 52 -23.57 -23.37 -14.04
C ALA A 52 -23.39 -24.89 -14.15
N ALA A 53 -23.57 -25.45 -15.34
CA ALA A 53 -23.39 -26.89 -15.58
C ALA A 53 -21.94 -27.33 -15.29
N ARG A 54 -20.96 -26.56 -15.70
CA ARG A 54 -19.55 -26.82 -15.43
C ARG A 54 -19.22 -26.74 -13.93
N ASN A 55 -19.73 -25.74 -13.22
CA ASN A 55 -19.47 -25.57 -11.79
C ASN A 55 -20.14 -26.68 -10.96
N ILE A 56 -21.32 -27.12 -11.34
CA ILE A 56 -21.97 -28.29 -10.76
C ILE A 56 -21.10 -29.56 -10.94
N SER A 57 -20.53 -29.75 -12.14
CA SER A 57 -19.67 -30.93 -12.41
C SER A 57 -18.36 -30.90 -11.60
N HIS A 58 -17.92 -29.74 -11.12
CA HIS A 58 -16.74 -29.55 -10.25
C HIS A 58 -17.11 -29.48 -8.76
N GLY A 59 -18.36 -29.76 -8.39
CA GLY A 59 -18.80 -29.76 -6.99
C GLY A 59 -19.13 -28.40 -6.40
N GLN A 60 -19.12 -27.34 -7.19
CA GLN A 60 -19.53 -25.98 -6.81
C GLN A 60 -21.01 -25.76 -7.23
N ILE A 61 -21.92 -26.35 -6.49
CA ILE A 61 -23.34 -26.41 -6.88
C ILE A 61 -24.04 -25.05 -6.63
N PHE A 62 -23.64 -24.31 -5.58
CA PHE A 62 -24.37 -23.12 -5.13
C PHE A 62 -23.62 -21.84 -5.50
N ASP A 63 -23.50 -21.57 -6.81
CA ASP A 63 -22.99 -20.31 -7.32
C ASP A 63 -24.12 -19.41 -7.89
N GLU A 64 -23.78 -18.17 -8.23
CA GLU A 64 -24.73 -17.20 -8.78
C GLU A 64 -25.32 -17.64 -10.13
N ASN A 65 -24.52 -18.29 -10.99
CA ASN A 65 -24.98 -18.79 -12.29
C ASN A 65 -26.02 -19.91 -12.10
N PHE A 66 -25.83 -20.78 -11.10
CA PHE A 66 -26.79 -21.81 -10.74
C PHE A 66 -28.12 -21.24 -10.27
N LEU A 67 -28.07 -20.20 -9.38
CA LEU A 67 -29.28 -19.54 -8.90
C LEU A 67 -30.06 -18.88 -10.03
N MET A 68 -29.39 -18.21 -10.95
CA MET A 68 -29.99 -17.56 -12.11
C MET A 68 -30.60 -18.60 -13.08
N MET A 69 -29.86 -19.66 -13.35
CA MET A 69 -30.38 -20.79 -14.17
C MET A 69 -31.63 -21.42 -13.56
N LEU A 70 -31.60 -21.71 -12.25
CA LEU A 70 -32.72 -22.34 -11.54
C LEU A 70 -33.96 -21.43 -11.54
N ALA A 71 -33.79 -20.13 -11.25
CA ALA A 71 -34.87 -19.16 -11.23
C ALA A 71 -35.52 -18.98 -12.61
N THR A 72 -34.70 -18.87 -13.67
CA THR A 72 -35.23 -18.71 -15.04
C THR A 72 -35.87 -19.99 -15.58
N PHE A 73 -35.37 -21.17 -15.24
CA PHE A 73 -36.02 -22.42 -15.56
C PHE A 73 -37.37 -22.59 -14.82
N GLY A 74 -37.41 -22.15 -13.55
CA GLY A 74 -38.65 -22.07 -12.79
C GLY A 74 -39.68 -21.15 -13.45
N ALA A 75 -39.27 -19.99 -13.93
CA ALA A 75 -40.12 -19.05 -14.67
C ALA A 75 -40.66 -19.66 -15.97
N PHE A 76 -39.82 -20.36 -16.74
CA PHE A 76 -40.30 -21.16 -17.89
C PHE A 76 -41.31 -22.24 -17.48
N GLY A 77 -41.11 -22.87 -16.32
CA GLY A 77 -42.02 -23.91 -15.80
C GLY A 77 -43.40 -23.39 -15.44
N VAL A 78 -43.52 -22.16 -14.98
CA VAL A 78 -44.79 -21.49 -14.67
C VAL A 78 -45.33 -20.64 -15.82
N ARG A 79 -44.71 -20.73 -17.01
CA ARG A 79 -45.08 -20.04 -18.26
C ARG A 79 -44.84 -18.53 -18.27
N GLU A 80 -44.02 -18.01 -17.37
CA GLU A 80 -43.56 -16.62 -17.37
C GLU A 80 -42.34 -16.44 -18.28
N PHE A 81 -42.54 -16.63 -19.58
CA PHE A 81 -41.43 -16.69 -20.58
C PHE A 81 -40.76 -15.33 -20.76
N SER A 82 -41.53 -14.26 -20.81
CA SER A 82 -41.04 -12.89 -20.93
C SER A 82 -40.19 -12.51 -19.72
N GLU A 83 -40.61 -12.88 -18.49
CA GLU A 83 -39.84 -12.67 -17.28
C GLU A 83 -38.48 -13.40 -17.30
N ALA A 84 -38.46 -14.67 -17.74
CA ALA A 84 -37.20 -15.42 -17.81
C ALA A 84 -36.16 -14.79 -18.74
N VAL A 85 -36.59 -14.30 -19.91
CA VAL A 85 -35.68 -13.59 -20.86
C VAL A 85 -35.23 -12.26 -20.30
N ALA A 86 -36.12 -11.52 -19.66
CA ALA A 86 -35.80 -10.24 -19.05
C ALA A 86 -34.77 -10.36 -17.94
N VAL A 87 -34.98 -11.30 -17.02
CA VAL A 87 -34.04 -11.60 -15.93
C VAL A 87 -32.65 -11.88 -16.46
N MET A 88 -32.55 -12.76 -17.45
CA MET A 88 -31.28 -13.12 -18.07
C MET A 88 -30.63 -11.93 -18.80
N LEU A 89 -31.42 -11.10 -19.47
CA LEU A 89 -30.95 -9.89 -20.15
C LEU A 89 -30.40 -8.85 -19.16
N PHE A 90 -31.16 -8.55 -18.11
CA PHE A 90 -30.72 -7.60 -17.07
C PHE A 90 -29.48 -8.10 -16.32
N TYR A 91 -29.42 -9.38 -16.03
CA TYR A 91 -28.25 -9.99 -15.42
C TYR A 91 -27.00 -9.81 -16.31
N GLN A 92 -27.11 -10.08 -17.61
CA GLN A 92 -25.99 -9.89 -18.55
C GLN A 92 -25.59 -8.42 -18.71
N VAL A 93 -26.52 -7.47 -18.60
CA VAL A 93 -26.21 -6.05 -18.55
C VAL A 93 -25.42 -5.73 -17.27
N GLY A 94 -25.84 -6.28 -16.13
CA GLY A 94 -25.11 -6.15 -14.87
C GLY A 94 -23.69 -6.69 -14.96
N GLU A 95 -23.50 -7.89 -15.51
CA GLU A 95 -22.20 -8.51 -15.74
C GLU A 95 -21.30 -7.67 -16.66
N LEU A 96 -21.88 -7.04 -17.69
CA LEU A 96 -21.12 -6.15 -18.58
C LEU A 96 -20.59 -4.92 -17.81
N PHE A 97 -21.45 -4.24 -17.03
CA PHE A 97 -21.04 -3.08 -16.22
C PHE A 97 -20.00 -3.47 -15.19
N GLN A 98 -20.18 -4.60 -14.54
CA GLN A 98 -19.26 -5.16 -13.57
C GLN A 98 -17.89 -5.44 -14.18
N GLY A 99 -17.85 -6.14 -15.32
CA GLY A 99 -16.61 -6.43 -16.04
C GLY A 99 -15.87 -5.15 -16.46
N TYR A 100 -16.61 -4.14 -16.91
CA TYR A 100 -16.04 -2.83 -17.27
C TYR A 100 -15.44 -2.12 -16.04
N ALA A 101 -16.15 -2.08 -14.92
CA ALA A 101 -15.70 -1.40 -13.70
C ALA A 101 -14.49 -2.09 -13.06
N VAL A 102 -14.49 -3.43 -13.00
CA VAL A 102 -13.35 -4.23 -12.53
C VAL A 102 -12.16 -4.05 -13.46
N GLY A 103 -12.39 -4.06 -14.77
CA GLY A 103 -11.36 -3.81 -15.78
C GLY A 103 -10.71 -2.44 -15.59
N ARG A 104 -11.49 -1.38 -15.39
CA ARG A 104 -10.98 -0.02 -15.17
C ARG A 104 -10.21 0.13 -13.85
N SER A 105 -10.64 -0.56 -12.80
CA SER A 105 -9.90 -0.56 -11.53
C SER A 105 -8.56 -1.30 -11.66
N ARG A 106 -8.55 -2.44 -12.34
CA ARG A 106 -7.30 -3.16 -12.66
C ARG A 106 -6.41 -2.36 -13.60
N GLN A 107 -6.98 -1.62 -14.57
CA GLN A 107 -6.22 -0.73 -15.44
C GLN A 107 -5.51 0.36 -14.64
N SER A 108 -6.14 0.95 -13.61
CA SER A 108 -5.49 1.94 -12.75
C SER A 108 -4.31 1.36 -11.95
N ILE A 109 -4.30 0.05 -11.70
CA ILE A 109 -3.16 -0.68 -11.12
C ILE A 109 -2.15 -1.01 -12.24
N ALA A 110 -2.62 -1.41 -13.42
CA ALA A 110 -1.78 -1.67 -14.59
C ALA A 110 -1.09 -0.41 -15.13
N ASP A 111 -1.75 0.78 -15.03
CA ASP A 111 -1.12 2.07 -15.36
C ASP A 111 0.09 2.38 -14.43
N MET A 112 0.15 1.73 -13.25
CA MET A 112 1.32 1.74 -12.38
C MET A 112 2.37 0.71 -12.83
N MET A 113 1.95 -0.38 -13.51
CA MET A 113 2.87 -1.32 -14.16
C MET A 113 3.51 -0.74 -15.43
N ASP A 114 3.01 0.40 -15.92
CA ASP A 114 3.63 1.18 -17.01
C ASP A 114 4.99 1.80 -16.62
N ILE A 115 5.42 1.61 -15.36
CA ILE A 115 6.79 1.94 -14.92
C ILE A 115 7.83 0.92 -15.41
N CYS A 116 7.41 -0.25 -15.88
CA CYS A 116 8.31 -1.29 -16.37
C CYS A 116 9.03 -0.82 -17.66
N PRO A 117 10.36 -0.83 -17.71
CA PRO A 117 11.10 -0.50 -18.92
C PRO A 117 11.01 -1.65 -19.94
N GLU A 118 10.75 -1.30 -21.20
CA GLU A 118 10.58 -2.28 -22.27
C GLU A 118 11.91 -2.81 -22.82
N PHE A 119 13.01 -2.06 -22.67
CA PHE A 119 14.32 -2.40 -23.20
C PHE A 119 15.46 -1.72 -22.44
N ALA A 120 16.67 -2.26 -22.58
CA ALA A 120 17.93 -1.64 -22.18
C ALA A 120 18.82 -1.42 -23.42
N ASN A 121 19.53 -0.27 -23.50
CA ASN A 121 20.50 -0.04 -24.56
C ASN A 121 21.89 -0.41 -24.05
N ILE A 122 22.51 -1.42 -24.64
CA ILE A 122 23.91 -1.83 -24.40
C ILE A 122 24.79 -1.48 -25.61
N GLU A 123 26.07 -1.26 -25.38
CA GLU A 123 27.04 -0.99 -26.43
C GLU A 123 27.75 -2.28 -26.85
N GLU A 124 27.45 -2.80 -28.04
CA GLU A 124 28.13 -3.94 -28.65
C GLU A 124 28.85 -3.49 -29.94
N GLU A 125 30.13 -3.77 -30.02
CA GLU A 125 30.98 -3.42 -31.19
C GLU A 125 30.89 -1.95 -31.62
N GLY A 126 30.70 -1.02 -30.65
CA GLY A 126 30.57 0.42 -30.92
C GLY A 126 29.19 0.84 -31.46
N ARG A 127 28.18 -0.01 -31.36
CA ARG A 127 26.78 0.29 -31.71
C ARG A 127 25.87 0.05 -30.53
N LEU A 128 24.88 0.91 -30.37
CA LEU A 128 23.84 0.72 -29.37
C LEU A 128 22.83 -0.32 -29.88
N VAL A 129 22.69 -1.40 -29.13
CA VAL A 129 21.74 -2.48 -29.38
C VAL A 129 20.70 -2.46 -28.24
N GLN A 130 19.44 -2.59 -28.61
CA GLN A 130 18.34 -2.77 -27.65
C GLN A 130 18.21 -4.25 -27.31
N VAL A 131 18.26 -4.55 -26.01
CA VAL A 131 18.08 -5.90 -25.45
C VAL A 131 16.98 -5.88 -24.41
N ASP A 132 16.45 -7.06 -24.12
CA ASP A 132 15.53 -7.21 -22.99
C ASP A 132 16.27 -6.92 -21.68
N PRO A 133 15.69 -6.15 -20.73
CA PRO A 133 16.29 -5.93 -19.41
C PRO A 133 16.66 -7.22 -18.67
N ASP A 134 15.91 -8.32 -18.87
CA ASP A 134 16.18 -9.64 -18.29
C ASP A 134 17.51 -10.25 -18.77
N ASP A 135 17.97 -9.88 -19.97
CA ASP A 135 19.22 -10.38 -20.54
C ASP A 135 20.45 -9.59 -20.10
N VAL A 136 20.29 -8.54 -19.29
CA VAL A 136 21.41 -7.65 -18.87
C VAL A 136 22.03 -8.11 -17.57
N ALA A 137 23.28 -8.58 -17.63
CA ALA A 137 24.03 -9.02 -16.45
C ALA A 137 24.47 -7.83 -15.56
N VAL A 138 24.67 -8.12 -14.26
CA VAL A 138 25.25 -7.17 -13.31
C VAL A 138 26.65 -6.71 -13.75
N GLY A 139 26.91 -5.41 -13.65
CA GLY A 139 28.17 -4.77 -14.07
C GLY A 139 28.20 -4.33 -15.53
N THR A 140 27.16 -4.60 -16.31
CA THR A 140 27.00 -4.14 -17.70
C THR A 140 26.83 -2.62 -17.74
N LEU A 141 27.45 -1.99 -18.74
CA LEU A 141 27.27 -0.55 -18.97
C LEU A 141 26.10 -0.32 -19.92
N ILE A 142 25.04 0.28 -19.42
CA ILE A 142 23.84 0.62 -20.20
C ILE A 142 23.82 2.12 -20.52
N THR A 143 23.29 2.50 -21.66
CA THR A 143 23.13 3.88 -22.09
C THR A 143 21.68 4.30 -22.05
N ILE A 144 21.35 5.36 -21.34
CA ILE A 144 19.99 5.86 -21.13
C ILE A 144 19.88 7.26 -21.75
N ARG A 145 19.05 7.41 -22.75
CA ARG A 145 18.85 8.66 -23.49
C ARG A 145 17.82 9.56 -22.78
N PRO A 146 17.78 10.85 -23.07
CA PRO A 146 16.73 11.74 -22.59
C PRO A 146 15.33 11.23 -22.94
N GLY A 147 14.45 11.19 -21.95
CA GLY A 147 13.09 10.69 -22.06
C GLY A 147 12.93 9.17 -21.94
N GLU A 148 14.02 8.40 -21.90
CA GLU A 148 13.96 6.96 -21.67
C GLU A 148 13.83 6.62 -20.20
N ARG A 149 13.17 5.50 -19.90
CA ARG A 149 13.14 4.93 -18.56
C ARG A 149 14.46 4.24 -18.23
N ILE A 150 14.88 4.33 -16.99
CA ILE A 150 16.04 3.62 -16.47
C ILE A 150 15.68 2.13 -16.35
N PRO A 151 16.34 1.22 -17.10
CA PRO A 151 15.90 -0.17 -17.15
C PRO A 151 16.31 -0.99 -15.93
N LEU A 152 17.46 -0.71 -15.32
CA LEU A 152 18.00 -1.44 -14.17
C LEU A 152 18.59 -0.49 -13.14
N ASP A 153 18.61 -0.93 -11.89
CA ASP A 153 19.31 -0.22 -10.80
C ASP A 153 20.81 -0.19 -11.07
N GLY A 154 21.44 0.95 -10.83
CA GLY A 154 22.87 1.07 -11.10
C GLY A 154 23.50 2.36 -10.58
N ILE A 155 24.79 2.53 -10.89
CA ILE A 155 25.57 3.72 -10.57
C ILE A 155 25.95 4.44 -11.87
N VAL A 156 25.72 5.75 -11.90
CA VAL A 156 26.10 6.58 -13.05
C VAL A 156 27.62 6.55 -13.22
N ALA A 157 28.07 6.01 -14.35
CA ALA A 157 29.48 5.98 -14.71
C ALA A 157 29.91 7.23 -15.45
N GLU A 158 29.06 7.74 -16.35
CA GLU A 158 29.31 8.95 -17.16
C GLU A 158 28.01 9.72 -17.40
N GLY A 159 28.11 11.04 -17.47
CA GLY A 159 26.98 11.93 -17.77
C GLY A 159 26.42 12.64 -16.53
N GLU A 160 25.53 13.58 -16.79
CA GLU A 160 24.74 14.32 -15.80
C GLU A 160 23.35 14.57 -16.36
N SER A 161 22.32 14.36 -15.55
CA SER A 161 20.94 14.57 -15.94
C SER A 161 20.04 14.84 -14.73
N MET A 162 18.79 15.26 -15.03
CA MET A 162 17.70 15.32 -14.06
C MET A 162 16.88 14.05 -14.18
N ILE A 163 16.63 13.36 -13.09
CA ILE A 163 15.84 12.12 -13.03
C ILE A 163 14.45 12.44 -12.47
N ASP A 164 13.43 12.14 -13.25
CA ASP A 164 12.05 12.23 -12.80
C ASP A 164 11.66 10.93 -12.08
N MET A 165 11.36 11.05 -10.80
CA MET A 165 10.98 9.95 -9.91
C MET A 165 9.47 9.93 -9.62
N ALA A 166 8.68 10.84 -10.22
CA ALA A 166 7.27 11.02 -9.88
C ALA A 166 6.43 9.74 -10.03
N ALA A 167 6.76 8.89 -11.00
CA ALA A 167 6.07 7.63 -11.22
C ALA A 167 6.26 6.62 -10.07
N LEU A 168 7.38 6.67 -9.36
CA LEU A 168 7.73 5.77 -8.25
C LEU A 168 7.40 6.39 -6.89
N THR A 169 7.92 7.60 -6.64
CA THR A 169 7.84 8.23 -5.32
C THR A 169 6.66 9.19 -5.18
N GLY A 170 6.05 9.62 -6.30
CA GLY A 170 5.04 10.68 -6.32
C GLY A 170 5.63 12.10 -6.16
N GLU A 171 6.95 12.25 -6.10
CA GLU A 171 7.61 13.55 -6.02
C GLU A 171 7.63 14.23 -7.39
N ALA A 172 7.08 15.44 -7.49
CA ALA A 172 7.04 16.20 -8.74
C ALA A 172 8.35 16.90 -9.10
N VAL A 173 9.34 16.94 -8.18
CA VAL A 173 10.62 17.64 -8.38
C VAL A 173 11.68 16.65 -8.84
N PRO A 174 12.23 16.80 -10.07
CA PRO A 174 13.29 15.92 -10.55
C PRO A 174 14.57 16.07 -9.73
N ARG A 175 15.29 14.96 -9.51
CA ARG A 175 16.56 14.91 -8.79
C ARG A 175 17.73 14.95 -9.77
N SER A 176 18.77 15.72 -9.46
CA SER A 176 20.03 15.69 -10.23
C SER A 176 20.79 14.39 -9.98
N ALA A 177 21.31 13.78 -11.05
CA ALA A 177 22.19 12.62 -10.99
C ALA A 177 23.44 12.87 -11.83
N LYS A 178 24.61 12.60 -11.28
CA LYS A 178 25.94 12.74 -11.88
C LYS A 178 26.79 11.51 -11.64
N ALA A 179 27.96 11.46 -12.24
CA ALA A 179 28.89 10.35 -12.09
C ALA A 179 29.16 10.02 -10.59
N GLY A 180 28.97 8.78 -10.21
CA GLY A 180 29.05 8.26 -8.85
C GLY A 180 27.71 8.16 -8.11
N ASP A 181 26.65 8.81 -8.59
CA ASP A 181 25.33 8.74 -7.96
C ASP A 181 24.59 7.45 -8.35
N GLY A 182 23.80 6.92 -7.41
CA GLY A 182 22.90 5.78 -7.66
C GLY A 182 21.65 6.21 -8.39
N VAL A 183 21.21 5.39 -9.34
CA VAL A 183 19.93 5.53 -10.05
C VAL A 183 19.13 4.24 -9.96
N ILE A 184 17.81 4.36 -9.96
CA ILE A 184 16.86 3.26 -9.78
C ILE A 184 16.02 3.04 -11.05
N SER A 185 15.73 1.76 -11.30
CA SER A 185 14.89 1.34 -12.42
C SER A 185 13.47 1.93 -12.31
N GLY A 186 12.84 2.18 -13.47
CA GLY A 186 11.50 2.76 -13.56
C GLY A 186 11.42 4.29 -13.55
N CYS A 187 12.49 5.00 -13.09
CA CYS A 187 12.59 6.45 -13.20
C CYS A 187 12.80 6.89 -14.66
N VAL A 188 12.42 8.13 -14.99
CA VAL A 188 12.61 8.69 -16.34
C VAL A 188 13.82 9.61 -16.37
N ASN A 189 14.72 9.35 -17.31
CA ASN A 189 15.87 10.22 -17.56
C ASN A 189 15.43 11.51 -18.27
N GLY A 190 15.75 12.68 -17.73
CA GLY A 190 15.31 13.98 -18.24
C GLY A 190 16.10 14.49 -19.42
N SER A 191 17.18 15.23 -19.16
CA SER A 191 17.82 16.10 -20.19
C SER A 191 19.15 15.60 -20.74
N GLY A 192 19.92 14.81 -19.98
CA GLY A 192 21.27 14.32 -20.38
C GLY A 192 21.25 12.85 -20.77
N THR A 193 22.27 12.42 -21.53
CA THR A 193 22.51 10.99 -21.73
C THR A 193 23.34 10.48 -20.57
N LEU A 194 22.88 9.39 -19.93
CA LEU A 194 23.58 8.73 -18.85
C LEU A 194 24.15 7.40 -19.31
N LYS A 195 25.38 7.09 -18.89
CA LYS A 195 25.89 5.71 -18.91
C LYS A 195 25.89 5.20 -17.48
N VAL A 196 25.16 4.13 -17.25
CA VAL A 196 24.92 3.55 -15.93
C VAL A 196 25.50 2.13 -15.90
N ARG A 197 26.26 1.83 -14.85
CA ARG A 197 26.75 0.49 -14.58
C ARG A 197 25.72 -0.22 -13.70
N THR A 198 25.17 -1.32 -14.18
CA THR A 198 24.14 -2.09 -13.48
C THR A 198 24.69 -2.70 -12.19
N THR A 199 23.90 -2.68 -11.12
CA THR A 199 24.24 -3.23 -9.80
C THR A 199 23.39 -4.43 -9.42
N LYS A 200 22.26 -4.62 -10.10
CA LYS A 200 21.31 -5.71 -9.86
C LYS A 200 20.85 -6.32 -11.19
N GLU A 201 20.41 -7.57 -11.18
CA GLU A 201 19.66 -8.20 -12.26
C GLU A 201 18.23 -7.64 -12.30
N PHE A 202 17.49 -7.85 -13.39
CA PHE A 202 16.16 -7.26 -13.57
C PHE A 202 15.16 -7.76 -12.51
N ASP A 203 15.17 -9.05 -12.21
CA ASP A 203 14.31 -9.65 -11.18
C ASP A 203 14.54 -9.04 -9.78
N ASP A 204 15.78 -8.66 -9.49
CA ASP A 204 16.16 -8.00 -8.24
C ASP A 204 16.05 -6.48 -8.27
N SER A 205 15.68 -5.91 -9.42
CA SER A 205 15.55 -4.46 -9.59
C SER A 205 14.42 -3.87 -8.77
N THR A 206 14.52 -2.59 -8.45
CA THR A 206 13.49 -1.87 -7.69
C THR A 206 12.13 -1.93 -8.38
N VAL A 207 12.08 -1.80 -9.70
CA VAL A 207 10.83 -1.86 -10.46
C VAL A 207 10.21 -3.25 -10.40
N SER A 208 10.99 -4.31 -10.56
CA SER A 208 10.50 -5.69 -10.51
C SER A 208 9.90 -6.02 -9.13
N LYS A 209 10.58 -5.63 -8.05
CA LYS A 209 10.07 -5.80 -6.68
C LYS A 209 8.79 -5.03 -6.42
N ILE A 210 8.67 -3.80 -6.93
CA ILE A 210 7.42 -3.02 -6.82
C ILE A 210 6.27 -3.73 -7.54
N LEU A 211 6.51 -4.23 -8.75
CA LEU A 211 5.51 -4.97 -9.52
C LEU A 211 5.06 -6.23 -8.80
N GLU A 212 6.00 -7.00 -8.27
CA GLU A 212 5.71 -8.20 -7.47
C GLU A 212 4.87 -7.86 -6.23
N LEU A 213 5.20 -6.79 -5.50
CA LEU A 213 4.43 -6.34 -4.34
C LEU A 213 3.01 -5.94 -4.71
N VAL A 214 2.82 -5.22 -5.83
CA VAL A 214 1.50 -4.80 -6.31
C VAL A 214 0.67 -5.99 -6.78
N GLU A 215 1.28 -6.95 -7.49
CA GLU A 215 0.62 -8.17 -7.93
C GLU A 215 0.21 -9.05 -6.74
N ASN A 216 1.11 -9.25 -5.79
CA ASN A 216 0.86 -10.04 -4.59
C ASN A 216 -0.08 -9.35 -3.59
N ALA A 217 -0.24 -8.02 -3.64
CA ALA A 217 -1.17 -7.30 -2.77
C ALA A 217 -2.63 -7.77 -2.91
N SER A 218 -2.99 -8.30 -4.07
CA SER A 218 -4.31 -8.89 -4.32
C SER A 218 -4.54 -10.24 -3.63
N SER A 219 -3.48 -10.92 -3.20
CA SER A 219 -3.57 -12.27 -2.58
C SER A 219 -3.89 -12.23 -1.08
N LYS A 220 -3.48 -11.18 -0.37
CA LYS A 220 -3.71 -11.01 1.07
C LYS A 220 -5.02 -10.25 1.33
N LYS A 221 -6.09 -11.01 1.61
CA LYS A 221 -7.45 -10.47 1.77
C LYS A 221 -7.70 -9.90 3.15
N ALA A 222 -8.38 -8.76 3.20
CA ALA A 222 -8.90 -8.13 4.41
C ALA A 222 -9.88 -9.05 5.17
N ASP A 223 -10.02 -8.84 6.49
CA ASP A 223 -10.96 -9.61 7.31
C ASP A 223 -12.40 -9.43 6.83
N VAL A 224 -12.76 -8.23 6.38
CA VAL A 224 -14.07 -7.95 5.77
C VAL A 224 -14.26 -8.73 4.47
N GLU A 225 -13.24 -8.86 3.60
CA GLU A 225 -13.33 -9.69 2.39
C GLU A 225 -13.47 -11.18 2.72
N ASN A 226 -12.71 -11.65 3.71
CA ASN A 226 -12.82 -13.02 4.21
C ASN A 226 -14.20 -13.30 4.81
N PHE A 227 -14.76 -12.34 5.54
CA PHE A 227 -16.12 -12.43 6.08
C PHE A 227 -17.14 -12.54 4.95
N ILE A 228 -17.07 -11.72 3.90
CA ILE A 228 -18.00 -11.77 2.77
C ILE A 228 -17.89 -13.08 2.01
N THR A 229 -16.68 -13.58 1.77
CA THR A 229 -16.47 -14.88 1.13
C THR A 229 -17.06 -16.03 1.97
N ARG A 230 -16.86 -15.97 3.28
CA ARG A 230 -17.43 -16.95 4.22
C ARG A 230 -18.96 -16.83 4.30
N PHE A 231 -19.47 -15.61 4.38
CA PHE A 231 -20.91 -15.32 4.37
C PHE A 231 -21.58 -15.89 3.11
N ALA A 232 -21.06 -15.62 1.92
CA ALA A 232 -21.59 -16.11 0.66
C ALA A 232 -21.66 -17.66 0.63
N ARG A 233 -20.64 -18.35 1.17
CA ARG A 233 -20.57 -19.82 1.23
C ARG A 233 -21.73 -20.44 2.04
N TYR A 234 -22.17 -19.81 3.13
CA TYR A 234 -23.27 -20.31 3.97
C TYR A 234 -24.62 -19.75 3.54
N TYR A 235 -24.65 -18.51 3.09
CA TYR A 235 -25.84 -17.80 2.70
C TYR A 235 -26.52 -18.44 1.49
N THR A 236 -25.78 -18.76 0.43
CA THR A 236 -26.36 -19.30 -0.82
C THR A 236 -27.06 -20.64 -0.63
N PRO A 237 -26.50 -21.66 0.06
CA PRO A 237 -27.23 -22.88 0.38
C PRO A 237 -28.48 -22.62 1.23
N PHE A 238 -28.40 -21.76 2.25
CA PHE A 238 -29.51 -21.40 3.10
C PHE A 238 -30.69 -20.83 2.30
N VAL A 239 -30.38 -19.87 1.44
CA VAL A 239 -31.38 -19.25 0.57
C VAL A 239 -31.98 -20.23 -0.41
N THR A 240 -31.18 -21.12 -1.02
CA THR A 240 -31.69 -22.13 -1.94
C THR A 240 -32.67 -23.09 -1.24
N ILE A 241 -32.33 -23.55 -0.03
CA ILE A 241 -33.21 -24.37 0.77
C ILE A 241 -34.49 -23.61 1.13
N ALA A 242 -34.40 -22.35 1.54
CA ALA A 242 -35.54 -21.50 1.86
C ALA A 242 -36.47 -21.32 0.63
N ALA A 243 -35.89 -21.10 -0.56
CA ALA A 243 -36.64 -20.99 -1.81
C ALA A 243 -37.37 -22.30 -2.16
N VAL A 244 -36.71 -23.45 -1.99
CA VAL A 244 -37.34 -24.77 -2.20
C VAL A 244 -38.51 -24.98 -1.22
N LEU A 245 -38.30 -24.65 0.06
CA LEU A 245 -39.39 -24.72 1.05
C LEU A 245 -40.53 -23.76 0.69
N LEU A 246 -40.23 -22.56 0.21
CA LEU A 246 -41.25 -21.59 -0.23
C LEU A 246 -42.01 -22.11 -1.48
N ALA A 247 -41.35 -22.78 -2.40
CA ALA A 247 -41.95 -23.34 -3.59
C ALA A 247 -42.91 -24.51 -3.30
N PHE A 248 -42.63 -25.31 -2.25
CA PHE A 248 -43.38 -26.57 -2.03
C PHE A 248 -44.28 -26.53 -0.80
N LEU A 249 -43.88 -25.92 0.32
CA LEU A 249 -44.59 -26.02 1.58
C LEU A 249 -45.95 -25.25 1.60
N PRO A 250 -46.00 -23.94 1.21
CA PRO A 250 -47.26 -23.22 1.21
C PRO A 250 -48.31 -23.75 0.22
N PRO A 251 -47.94 -24.15 -1.05
CA PRO A 251 -48.95 -24.69 -1.97
C PRO A 251 -49.57 -25.99 -1.51
N LEU A 252 -48.89 -26.79 -0.69
CA LEU A 252 -49.47 -27.99 -0.10
C LEU A 252 -50.65 -27.70 0.84
N ILE A 253 -50.67 -26.46 1.44
CA ILE A 253 -51.69 -26.04 2.41
C ILE A 253 -52.74 -25.16 1.74
N ALA A 254 -52.27 -24.17 0.92
CA ALA A 254 -53.12 -23.11 0.36
C ALA A 254 -53.44 -23.28 -1.13
N GLY A 255 -52.82 -24.27 -1.82
CA GLY A 255 -52.92 -24.38 -3.27
C GLY A 255 -52.08 -23.30 -4.00
N GLY A 256 -52.30 -23.12 -5.32
CA GLY A 256 -51.68 -22.01 -6.09
C GLY A 256 -50.21 -22.27 -6.42
N TRP A 257 -49.82 -23.45 -6.91
CA TRP A 257 -48.46 -23.87 -7.20
C TRP A 257 -47.67 -22.88 -8.06
N ALA A 258 -48.28 -22.37 -9.13
CA ALA A 258 -47.60 -21.45 -10.03
C ALA A 258 -47.15 -20.16 -9.32
N GLU A 259 -48.02 -19.57 -8.50
CA GLU A 259 -47.74 -18.37 -7.72
C GLU A 259 -46.60 -18.55 -6.72
N TRP A 260 -46.59 -19.68 -5.98
CA TRP A 260 -45.55 -19.95 -4.99
C TRP A 260 -44.19 -20.30 -5.64
N ILE A 261 -44.19 -20.98 -6.79
CA ILE A 261 -42.97 -21.21 -7.57
C ILE A 261 -42.44 -19.89 -8.10
N GLN A 262 -43.28 -18.99 -8.62
CA GLN A 262 -42.87 -17.67 -9.07
C GLN A 262 -42.26 -16.86 -7.92
N ARG A 263 -42.89 -16.80 -6.75
CA ARG A 263 -42.34 -16.18 -5.54
C ARG A 263 -40.99 -16.78 -5.14
N ALA A 264 -40.82 -18.08 -5.21
CA ALA A 264 -39.57 -18.77 -4.93
C ALA A 264 -38.48 -18.39 -5.96
N CYS A 265 -38.83 -18.27 -7.24
CA CYS A 265 -37.91 -17.77 -8.29
C CYS A 265 -37.46 -16.31 -8.04
N ILE A 266 -38.40 -15.44 -7.68
CA ILE A 266 -38.13 -14.05 -7.29
C ILE A 266 -37.17 -14.02 -6.09
N PHE A 267 -37.43 -14.84 -5.07
CA PHE A 267 -36.60 -14.94 -3.88
C PHE A 267 -35.18 -15.41 -4.21
N LEU A 268 -35.00 -16.36 -5.12
CA LEU A 268 -33.69 -16.82 -5.59
C LEU A 268 -32.89 -15.69 -6.29
N VAL A 269 -33.54 -14.98 -7.20
CA VAL A 269 -32.92 -13.89 -7.96
C VAL A 269 -32.40 -12.78 -7.05
N ILE A 270 -33.23 -12.33 -6.09
CA ILE A 270 -32.87 -11.24 -5.16
C ILE A 270 -31.73 -11.66 -4.24
N SER A 271 -31.60 -12.96 -3.99
CA SER A 271 -30.68 -13.46 -2.97
C SER A 271 -29.22 -13.52 -3.38
N CYS A 272 -28.86 -13.20 -4.65
CA CYS A 272 -27.45 -13.12 -5.05
C CYS A 272 -26.71 -12.03 -4.29
N PRO A 273 -25.60 -12.30 -3.59
CA PRO A 273 -24.80 -11.28 -2.91
C PRO A 273 -23.83 -10.52 -3.85
N CYS A 274 -24.16 -10.46 -5.16
CA CYS A 274 -23.28 -9.96 -6.23
C CYS A 274 -22.68 -8.58 -5.94
N ALA A 275 -23.51 -7.64 -5.45
CA ALA A 275 -23.05 -6.29 -5.11
C ALA A 275 -21.94 -6.28 -4.04
N LEU A 276 -22.01 -7.19 -3.06
CA LEU A 276 -21.03 -7.27 -1.97
C LEU A 276 -19.73 -7.93 -2.44
N VAL A 277 -19.85 -9.06 -3.15
CA VAL A 277 -18.71 -9.85 -3.62
C VAL A 277 -17.78 -9.05 -4.52
N ILE A 278 -18.31 -8.03 -5.23
CA ILE A 278 -17.56 -7.23 -6.18
C ILE A 278 -17.15 -5.88 -5.62
N SER A 279 -18.09 -5.15 -5.00
CA SER A 279 -17.80 -3.76 -4.58
C SER A 279 -16.80 -3.68 -3.42
N VAL A 280 -16.67 -4.73 -2.60
CA VAL A 280 -15.76 -4.73 -1.46
C VAL A 280 -14.31 -4.89 -1.91
N PRO A 281 -13.92 -5.94 -2.67
CA PRO A 281 -12.57 -6.01 -3.22
C PRO A 281 -12.22 -4.79 -4.08
N LEU A 282 -13.17 -4.32 -4.91
CA LEU A 282 -12.99 -3.14 -5.73
C LEU A 282 -12.67 -1.88 -4.91
N GLY A 283 -13.31 -1.72 -3.75
CA GLY A 283 -13.03 -0.64 -2.81
C GLY A 283 -11.60 -0.71 -2.26
N PHE A 284 -11.15 -1.89 -1.83
CA PHE A 284 -9.79 -2.11 -1.34
C PHE A 284 -8.74 -1.90 -2.44
N PHE A 285 -8.95 -2.44 -3.63
CA PHE A 285 -8.07 -2.18 -4.79
C PHE A 285 -7.99 -0.69 -5.12
N GLY A 286 -9.12 0.03 -5.05
CA GLY A 286 -9.14 1.47 -5.20
C GLY A 286 -8.29 2.19 -4.16
N GLY A 287 -8.35 1.77 -2.90
CA GLY A 287 -7.56 2.31 -1.80
C GLY A 287 -6.06 2.03 -1.94
N ILE A 288 -5.68 0.80 -2.28
CA ILE A 288 -4.28 0.42 -2.56
C ILE A 288 -3.74 1.25 -3.73
N GLY A 289 -4.49 1.36 -4.84
CA GLY A 289 -4.11 2.19 -5.98
C GLY A 289 -4.00 3.68 -5.64
N ALA A 290 -4.84 4.21 -4.75
CA ALA A 290 -4.72 5.59 -4.29
C ALA A 290 -3.48 5.82 -3.42
N ALA A 291 -3.15 4.88 -2.52
CA ALA A 291 -1.95 4.93 -1.69
C ALA A 291 -0.68 4.89 -2.54
N SER A 292 -0.64 4.01 -3.51
CA SER A 292 0.50 3.83 -4.38
C SER A 292 0.79 5.06 -5.25
N ARG A 293 -0.24 5.79 -5.74
CA ARG A 293 -0.06 7.09 -6.43
C ARG A 293 0.62 8.16 -5.58
N LEU A 294 0.59 8.01 -4.27
CA LEU A 294 1.32 8.87 -3.33
C LEU A 294 2.72 8.33 -3.01
N GLY A 295 3.17 7.27 -3.68
CA GLY A 295 4.42 6.60 -3.38
C GLY A 295 4.38 5.80 -2.08
N VAL A 296 3.21 5.25 -1.71
CA VAL A 296 3.03 4.36 -0.56
C VAL A 296 2.53 3.02 -1.04
N LEU A 297 3.37 1.99 -0.94
CA LEU A 297 3.02 0.62 -1.31
C LEU A 297 2.39 -0.11 -0.13
N VAL A 298 1.22 -0.69 -0.32
CA VAL A 298 0.52 -1.51 0.67
C VAL A 298 0.44 -2.94 0.17
N LYS A 299 1.03 -3.89 0.89
CA LYS A 299 1.19 -5.29 0.45
C LYS A 299 -0.09 -6.14 0.51
N GLY A 300 -1.23 -5.56 0.84
CA GLY A 300 -2.50 -6.29 0.88
C GLY A 300 -3.67 -5.50 1.42
N SER A 301 -4.90 -5.94 1.11
CA SER A 301 -6.11 -5.32 1.63
C SER A 301 -6.27 -5.49 3.14
N ASN A 302 -5.75 -6.59 3.71
CA ASN A 302 -5.68 -6.78 5.16
C ASN A 302 -4.82 -5.70 5.86
N TYR A 303 -3.72 -5.28 5.26
CA TYR A 303 -2.88 -4.22 5.81
C TYR A 303 -3.52 -2.83 5.65
N LEU A 304 -4.23 -2.59 4.53
CA LEU A 304 -5.01 -1.36 4.38
C LEU A 304 -6.12 -1.27 5.45
N GLU A 305 -6.77 -2.39 5.77
CA GLU A 305 -7.75 -2.49 6.85
C GLU A 305 -7.10 -2.23 8.21
N ALA A 306 -5.95 -2.86 8.51
CA ALA A 306 -5.22 -2.68 9.75
C ALA A 306 -4.75 -1.21 9.93
N VAL A 307 -4.26 -0.55 8.88
CA VAL A 307 -3.92 0.89 8.89
C VAL A 307 -5.16 1.76 9.19
N ALA A 308 -6.33 1.40 8.66
CA ALA A 308 -7.57 2.13 8.97
C ALA A 308 -7.98 2.02 10.45
N GLU A 309 -7.69 0.89 11.09
CA GLU A 309 -7.99 0.59 12.50
C GLU A 309 -6.87 0.99 13.47
N MET A 310 -5.76 1.49 12.94
CA MET A 310 -4.60 1.90 13.71
C MET A 310 -4.91 3.06 14.66
N THR A 311 -4.56 2.86 15.93
CA THR A 311 -4.72 3.86 17.01
C THR A 311 -3.41 4.20 17.69
N THR A 312 -2.42 3.31 17.63
CA THR A 312 -1.09 3.51 18.19
C THR A 312 -0.03 3.44 17.07
N ILE A 313 0.87 4.42 17.05
CA ILE A 313 2.03 4.39 16.16
C ILE A 313 3.30 4.48 17.00
N VAL A 314 4.20 3.54 16.77
CA VAL A 314 5.52 3.46 17.38
C VAL A 314 6.56 3.81 16.32
N PHE A 315 7.44 4.75 16.60
CA PHE A 315 8.48 5.18 15.69
C PHE A 315 9.86 4.80 16.20
N ASP A 316 10.72 4.28 15.34
CA ASP A 316 12.15 4.41 15.59
C ASP A 316 12.57 5.88 15.47
N LYS A 317 13.63 6.27 16.17
CA LYS A 317 14.14 7.64 16.09
C LYS A 317 15.02 7.83 14.85
N THR A 318 16.08 7.03 14.74
CA THR A 318 17.18 7.25 13.79
C THR A 318 16.80 6.81 12.38
N GLY A 319 17.01 7.68 11.36
CA GLY A 319 16.61 7.37 9.98
C GLY A 319 15.10 7.46 9.72
N THR A 320 14.26 7.46 10.75
CA THR A 320 12.80 7.50 10.67
C THR A 320 12.25 8.89 11.00
N LEU A 321 12.38 9.36 12.24
CA LEU A 321 12.01 10.71 12.66
C LEU A 321 13.12 11.73 12.38
N THR A 322 14.34 11.24 12.27
CA THR A 322 15.55 12.02 11.97
C THR A 322 16.14 11.56 10.63
N LYS A 323 17.04 12.39 10.08
CA LYS A 323 17.68 12.12 8.77
C LYS A 323 18.76 11.03 8.81
N GLY A 324 19.20 10.62 10.03
CA GLY A 324 20.37 9.78 10.21
C GLY A 324 21.69 10.54 9.92
N GLU A 325 21.61 11.84 9.72
CA GLU A 325 22.74 12.71 9.45
C GLU A 325 23.13 13.43 10.73
N PHE A 326 24.32 13.11 11.21
CA PHE A 326 24.89 13.81 12.36
C PHE A 326 25.44 15.17 11.93
N ARG A 327 25.06 16.23 12.65
CA ARG A 327 25.59 17.57 12.44
C ARG A 327 26.03 18.21 13.75
N VAL A 328 27.10 18.98 13.68
CA VAL A 328 27.52 19.83 14.81
C VAL A 328 26.46 20.89 15.04
N THR A 329 25.85 20.87 16.23
CA THR A 329 24.80 21.81 16.64
C THR A 329 25.31 22.92 17.53
N GLN A 330 26.35 22.64 18.35
CA GLN A 330 26.97 23.62 19.20
C GLN A 330 28.48 23.37 19.32
N VAL A 331 29.22 24.44 19.38
CA VAL A 331 30.67 24.46 19.66
C VAL A 331 30.91 25.32 20.89
N LEU A 332 31.36 24.70 21.98
CA LEU A 332 31.51 25.34 23.29
C LEU A 332 33.00 25.42 23.68
N PRO A 333 33.72 26.42 23.21
CA PRO A 333 35.14 26.55 23.50
C PRO A 333 35.37 26.91 24.97
N GLN A 334 36.51 26.48 25.50
CA GLN A 334 36.96 26.78 26.85
C GLN A 334 38.42 27.23 26.84
N ASN A 335 38.88 27.74 27.96
CA ASN A 335 40.27 28.15 28.18
C ASN A 335 40.86 29.14 27.14
N GLY A 336 40.00 30.03 26.59
CA GLY A 336 40.43 31.09 25.66
C GLY A 336 40.56 30.69 24.20
N MET A 337 40.19 29.45 23.86
CA MET A 337 40.11 28.98 22.47
C MET A 337 38.88 29.57 21.78
N SER A 338 38.94 29.89 20.49
CA SER A 338 37.77 30.28 19.71
C SER A 338 37.00 29.07 19.17
N GLU A 339 35.71 29.24 18.83
CA GLU A 339 34.89 28.20 18.20
C GLU A 339 35.57 27.62 16.94
N LYS A 340 36.15 28.51 16.11
CA LYS A 340 36.82 28.10 14.87
C LYS A 340 38.08 27.28 15.16
N GLU A 341 38.90 27.67 16.12
CA GLU A 341 40.12 26.94 16.50
C GLU A 341 39.77 25.58 17.14
N LEU A 342 38.72 25.50 17.96
CA LEU A 342 38.28 24.26 18.54
C LEU A 342 37.80 23.29 17.47
N LEU A 343 36.99 23.78 16.51
CA LEU A 343 36.46 22.99 15.43
C LEU A 343 37.55 22.51 14.47
N GLU A 344 38.54 23.42 14.13
CA GLU A 344 39.71 23.06 13.33
C GLU A 344 40.55 21.97 13.99
N THR A 345 40.82 22.13 15.29
CA THR A 345 41.60 21.14 16.06
C THR A 345 40.89 19.77 16.08
N ALA A 346 39.57 19.74 16.28
CA ALA A 346 38.81 18.54 16.26
C ALA A 346 38.74 17.90 14.85
N ALA A 347 38.55 18.70 13.81
CA ALA A 347 38.52 18.24 12.41
C ALA A 347 39.86 17.67 11.96
N LEU A 348 40.98 18.30 12.36
CA LEU A 348 42.34 17.77 12.13
C LEU A 348 42.53 16.42 12.83
N GLY A 349 42.11 16.32 14.10
CA GLY A 349 42.26 15.11 14.87
C GLY A 349 41.42 13.92 14.35
N GLU A 350 40.26 14.20 13.81
CA GLU A 350 39.36 13.20 13.18
C GLU A 350 39.63 13.06 11.66
N GLY A 351 40.67 13.67 11.14
CA GLY A 351 40.96 13.72 9.69
C GLY A 351 41.08 12.34 9.02
N TYR A 352 41.58 11.34 9.74
CA TYR A 352 41.75 9.98 9.25
C TYR A 352 40.57 9.05 9.61
N SER A 353 39.62 9.50 10.40
CA SER A 353 38.46 8.70 10.81
C SER A 353 37.35 8.75 9.75
N SER A 354 36.72 7.60 9.48
CA SER A 354 35.52 7.47 8.64
C SER A 354 34.23 7.42 9.47
N HIS A 355 34.32 7.60 10.79
CA HIS A 355 33.17 7.56 11.66
C HIS A 355 32.18 8.70 11.34
N PRO A 356 30.84 8.48 11.37
CA PRO A 356 29.84 9.52 11.08
C PRO A 356 30.01 10.80 11.90
N ILE A 357 30.36 10.68 13.19
CA ILE A 357 30.68 11.81 14.07
C ILE A 357 31.90 12.60 13.55
N ALA A 358 32.96 11.91 13.13
CA ALA A 358 34.15 12.53 12.58
C ALA A 358 33.84 13.28 11.28
N ASN A 359 33.01 12.70 10.42
CA ASN A 359 32.57 13.34 9.17
C ASN A 359 31.78 14.61 9.46
N SER A 360 30.87 14.59 10.44
CA SER A 360 30.09 15.78 10.82
C SER A 360 30.98 16.94 11.34
N ILE A 361 32.06 16.62 12.08
CA ILE A 361 33.01 17.60 12.54
C ILE A 361 33.81 18.18 11.37
N LYS A 362 34.28 17.34 10.43
CA LYS A 362 34.99 17.76 9.22
C LYS A 362 34.14 18.65 8.33
N GLU A 363 32.88 18.30 8.11
CA GLU A 363 31.93 19.10 7.34
C GLU A 363 31.65 20.45 7.98
N ALA A 364 31.50 20.49 9.30
CA ALA A 364 31.25 21.73 10.03
C ALA A 364 32.41 22.70 9.96
N PHE A 365 33.64 22.22 9.88
CA PHE A 365 34.82 23.08 9.75
C PHE A 365 34.87 23.83 8.39
N ALA A 366 34.33 23.26 7.31
CA ALA A 366 34.21 23.85 5.97
C ALA A 366 35.51 24.48 5.41
N GLY A 367 36.70 24.12 5.94
CA GLY A 367 38.02 24.59 5.52
C GLY A 367 38.86 23.45 4.94
N GLU A 368 39.96 23.79 4.26
CA GLU A 368 40.96 22.81 3.85
C GLU A 368 41.70 22.28 5.07
N LEU A 369 41.73 20.97 5.29
CA LEU A 369 42.42 20.31 6.37
C LEU A 369 43.86 19.99 5.93
N ASP A 370 44.84 20.66 6.52
CA ASP A 370 46.27 20.33 6.32
C ASP A 370 46.68 19.21 7.28
N LEU A 371 46.51 17.97 6.83
CA LEU A 371 46.84 16.76 7.62
C LEU A 371 48.34 16.61 7.92
N ASN A 372 49.22 17.41 7.28
CA ASN A 372 50.64 17.43 7.63
C ASN A 372 50.91 18.02 9.04
N ARG A 373 49.93 18.74 9.61
CA ARG A 373 49.98 19.23 11.00
C ARG A 373 49.69 18.13 12.02
N CYS A 374 49.23 16.94 11.55
CA CYS A 374 48.87 15.81 12.38
C CYS A 374 50.05 14.82 12.48
N GLY A 375 50.29 14.30 13.67
CA GLY A 375 51.22 13.20 13.92
C GLY A 375 50.52 11.85 13.89
N ARG A 376 51.10 10.86 14.59
CA ARG A 376 50.55 9.53 14.69
C ARG A 376 49.24 9.54 15.51
N ALA A 377 48.19 9.01 14.95
CA ALA A 377 46.92 8.83 15.62
C ALA A 377 46.87 7.44 16.34
N GLU A 378 46.29 7.43 17.53
CA GLU A 378 45.98 6.22 18.31
C GLU A 378 44.49 6.19 18.58
N GLU A 379 43.77 5.27 17.95
CA GLU A 379 42.35 5.05 18.18
C GLU A 379 42.15 4.26 19.48
N ILE A 380 41.31 4.77 20.37
CA ILE A 380 40.96 4.15 21.66
C ILE A 380 39.53 3.64 21.54
N ALA A 381 39.40 2.38 21.24
CA ALA A 381 38.09 1.74 20.93
C ALA A 381 37.01 2.09 21.98
N GLY A 382 35.88 2.61 21.50
CA GLY A 382 34.74 2.99 22.31
C GLY A 382 34.92 4.26 23.17
N HIS A 383 36.05 4.98 23.03
CA HIS A 383 36.36 6.18 23.81
C HIS A 383 36.65 7.40 22.94
N GLY A 384 37.35 7.24 21.83
CA GLY A 384 37.74 8.32 20.93
C GLY A 384 39.17 8.15 20.40
N ILE A 385 39.86 9.22 20.10
CA ILE A 385 41.17 9.25 19.46
C ILE A 385 42.16 10.15 20.25
N GLY A 386 43.41 9.70 20.30
CA GLY A 386 44.56 10.51 20.75
C GLY A 386 45.49 10.76 19.57
N ILE A 387 45.83 12.02 19.30
CA ILE A 387 46.64 12.43 18.14
C ILE A 387 47.45 13.67 18.44
N MET A 388 48.65 13.75 17.87
CA MET A 388 49.43 15.00 17.91
C MET A 388 48.90 15.98 16.85
N VAL A 389 48.43 17.15 17.28
CA VAL A 389 48.06 18.27 16.42
C VAL A 389 48.89 19.48 16.77
N ASP A 390 49.59 20.03 15.78
CA ASP A 390 50.54 21.18 15.95
C ASP A 390 51.57 20.97 17.07
N GLY A 391 52.03 19.72 17.25
CA GLY A 391 53.01 19.39 18.29
C GLY A 391 52.43 19.22 19.71
N LYS A 392 51.11 19.33 19.89
CA LYS A 392 50.41 19.09 21.15
C LYS A 392 49.63 17.81 21.10
N MET A 393 49.69 17.04 22.17
CA MET A 393 48.84 15.84 22.31
C MET A 393 47.39 16.26 22.48
N THR A 394 46.54 15.83 21.55
CA THR A 394 45.12 16.17 21.50
C THR A 394 44.28 14.92 21.67
N TYR A 395 43.34 14.96 22.59
CA TYR A 395 42.37 13.88 22.85
C TYR A 395 40.97 14.34 22.43
N ILE A 396 40.30 13.54 21.60
CA ILE A 396 38.97 13.81 21.08
C ILE A 396 38.09 12.59 21.32
N GLY A 397 37.00 12.75 22.09
CA GLY A 397 36.16 11.62 22.42
C GLY A 397 35.14 11.88 23.53
N ASN A 398 34.63 10.81 24.14
CA ASN A 398 33.61 10.87 25.16
C ASN A 398 34.15 11.12 26.58
N GLU A 399 33.26 11.19 27.58
CA GLU A 399 33.59 11.38 29.00
C GLU A 399 34.61 10.35 29.49
N LYS A 400 34.46 9.08 29.06
CA LYS A 400 35.38 8.00 29.49
C LYS A 400 36.81 8.21 28.99
N LEU A 401 37.00 8.87 27.85
CA LEU A 401 38.34 9.23 27.39
C LEU A 401 38.97 10.30 28.31
N MET A 402 38.18 11.30 28.70
CA MET A 402 38.68 12.35 29.60
C MET A 402 39.04 11.75 30.96
N GLU A 403 38.20 10.88 31.54
CA GLU A 403 38.49 10.15 32.79
C GLU A 403 39.75 9.30 32.67
N ARG A 404 39.92 8.55 31.57
CA ARG A 404 41.10 7.69 31.36
C ARG A 404 42.41 8.49 31.28
N GLN A 405 42.33 9.69 30.75
CA GLN A 405 43.48 10.58 30.60
C GLN A 405 43.66 11.52 31.80
N ASN A 406 42.83 11.39 32.87
CA ASN A 406 42.79 12.23 34.05
C ASN A 406 42.60 13.72 33.73
N ILE A 407 41.88 14.04 32.67
CA ILE A 407 41.57 15.43 32.27
C ILE A 407 40.32 15.89 32.99
N SER A 408 40.43 17.02 33.69
CA SER A 408 39.29 17.65 34.38
C SER A 408 38.30 18.20 33.35
N TYR A 409 37.01 17.77 33.47
CA TYR A 409 35.95 18.28 32.61
C TYR A 409 34.67 18.57 33.38
N ASN A 410 33.84 19.45 32.89
CA ASN A 410 32.49 19.65 33.37
C ASN A 410 31.54 18.83 32.47
N LYS A 411 30.64 18.08 33.06
CA LYS A 411 29.66 17.32 32.32
C LYS A 411 28.75 18.27 31.52
N CYS A 412 28.79 18.14 30.20
CA CYS A 412 27.93 18.91 29.32
C CYS A 412 26.47 18.39 29.42
N GLN A 413 25.52 19.33 29.65
CA GLN A 413 24.09 19.03 29.77
C GLN A 413 23.32 19.24 28.46
N GLU A 414 24.02 19.61 27.38
CA GLU A 414 23.38 19.84 26.10
C GLU A 414 22.87 18.54 25.46
N ASN A 415 21.80 18.67 24.69
CA ASN A 415 21.15 17.54 24.04
C ASN A 415 21.92 17.10 22.79
N GLY A 416 22.44 15.89 22.79
CA GLY A 416 23.17 15.32 21.67
C GLY A 416 24.33 14.41 22.09
N THR A 417 25.09 13.96 21.09
CA THR A 417 26.37 13.27 21.31
C THR A 417 27.43 14.32 21.64
N VAL A 418 27.99 14.22 22.81
CA VAL A 418 28.97 15.17 23.33
C VAL A 418 30.38 14.66 23.04
N VAL A 419 31.14 15.42 22.29
CA VAL A 419 32.56 15.19 21.97
C VAL A 419 33.41 16.20 22.73
N TYR A 420 34.21 15.73 23.67
CA TYR A 420 35.17 16.52 24.41
C TYR A 420 36.46 16.60 23.61
N VAL A 421 37.04 17.80 23.53
CA VAL A 421 38.34 18.05 22.90
C VAL A 421 39.28 18.60 23.97
N ALA A 422 40.38 17.92 24.17
CA ALA A 422 41.40 18.34 25.14
C ALA A 422 42.76 18.41 24.48
N GLN A 423 43.57 19.40 24.86
CA GLN A 423 44.96 19.51 24.47
C GLN A 423 45.86 19.38 25.70
N GLU A 424 46.80 18.44 25.62
CA GLU A 424 47.61 18.02 26.78
C GLU A 424 46.71 17.61 27.96
N ASP A 425 46.81 18.25 29.07
CA ASP A 425 46.03 17.95 30.31
C ASP A 425 44.84 18.91 30.48
N THR A 426 44.50 19.73 29.48
CA THR A 426 43.51 20.81 29.61
C THR A 426 42.38 20.63 28.62
N LEU A 427 41.13 20.71 29.10
CA LEU A 427 39.96 20.73 28.22
C LEU A 427 39.94 21.98 27.36
N ALA A 428 39.98 21.80 26.05
CA ALA A 428 39.91 22.88 25.06
C ALA A 428 38.47 23.31 24.77
N GLY A 429 37.55 22.39 24.88
CA GLY A 429 36.11 22.66 24.67
C GLY A 429 35.31 21.42 24.42
N VAL A 430 34.05 21.63 24.07
CA VAL A 430 33.05 20.57 23.82
C VAL A 430 32.35 20.85 22.49
N ILE A 431 32.16 19.81 21.69
CA ILE A 431 31.39 19.87 20.46
C ILE A 431 30.15 18.98 20.65
N VAL A 432 28.98 19.55 20.43
CA VAL A 432 27.71 18.82 20.52
C VAL A 432 27.23 18.49 19.10
N ILE A 433 26.93 17.21 18.90
CA ILE A 433 26.51 16.67 17.63
C ILE A 433 25.14 16.04 17.79
N SER A 434 24.20 16.42 16.96
CA SER A 434 22.84 15.87 17.00
C SER A 434 22.40 15.41 15.63
N ASP A 435 21.60 14.35 15.63
CA ASP A 435 20.88 13.89 14.44
C ASP A 435 19.75 14.87 14.13
N GLN A 436 19.62 15.27 12.88
CA GLN A 436 18.62 16.26 12.48
C GLN A 436 17.23 15.67 12.35
N ILE A 437 16.24 16.27 13.01
CA ILE A 437 14.83 15.94 12.83
C ILE A 437 14.42 16.24 11.38
N LYS A 438 13.69 15.32 10.74
CA LYS A 438 13.17 15.52 9.38
C LYS A 438 12.20 16.70 9.34
N GLU A 439 12.27 17.48 8.26
CA GLU A 439 11.35 18.59 8.05
C GLU A 439 9.90 18.09 7.96
N GLY A 440 8.99 18.76 8.67
CA GLY A 440 7.60 18.38 8.70
C GLY A 440 7.23 17.19 9.62
N ALA A 441 8.19 16.58 10.35
CA ALA A 441 7.91 15.46 11.25
C ALA A 441 6.88 15.81 12.34
N ALA A 442 7.00 16.99 12.96
CA ALA A 442 6.04 17.47 13.95
C ALA A 442 4.64 17.71 13.35
N ASP A 443 4.58 18.20 12.10
CA ASP A 443 3.32 18.40 11.38
C ASP A 443 2.69 17.06 11.05
N ALA A 444 3.47 16.09 10.58
CA ALA A 444 3.02 14.73 10.29
C ALA A 444 2.38 14.06 11.52
N ILE A 445 3.03 14.16 12.69
CA ILE A 445 2.49 13.62 13.95
C ILE A 445 1.18 14.31 14.33
N ARG A 446 1.09 15.64 14.17
CA ARG A 446 -0.17 16.36 14.41
C ARG A 446 -1.28 15.95 13.45
N GLU A 447 -0.97 15.72 12.18
CA GLU A 447 -1.94 15.24 11.19
C GLU A 447 -2.39 13.81 11.49
N MET A 448 -1.50 12.90 11.85
CA MET A 448 -1.85 11.54 12.27
C MET A 448 -2.82 11.54 13.46
N LYS A 449 -2.58 12.42 14.45
CA LYS A 449 -3.49 12.60 15.58
C LYS A 449 -4.86 13.14 15.16
N LYS A 450 -4.94 14.06 14.19
CA LYS A 450 -6.21 14.53 13.61
C LYS A 450 -6.95 13.42 12.86
N GLU A 451 -6.22 12.56 12.18
CA GLU A 451 -6.79 11.38 11.52
C GLU A 451 -7.19 10.28 12.52
N GLY A 452 -6.99 10.46 13.83
CA GLY A 452 -7.50 9.61 14.91
C GLY A 452 -6.50 8.59 15.45
N VAL A 453 -5.21 8.80 15.25
CA VAL A 453 -4.16 8.15 16.04
C VAL A 453 -4.23 8.72 17.45
N ARG A 454 -4.29 7.86 18.45
CA ARG A 454 -4.48 8.26 19.86
C ARG A 454 -3.17 8.32 20.63
N LYS A 455 -2.23 7.41 20.31
CA LYS A 455 -0.95 7.27 21.00
C LYS A 455 0.20 7.24 20.00
N THR A 456 1.19 8.11 20.20
CA THR A 456 2.43 8.15 19.45
C THR A 456 3.60 7.90 20.38
N VAL A 457 4.42 6.88 20.07
CA VAL A 457 5.51 6.41 20.93
C VAL A 457 6.81 6.48 20.13
N MET A 458 7.90 6.89 20.75
CA MET A 458 9.24 6.86 20.17
C MET A 458 10.13 5.84 20.89
N LEU A 459 10.78 4.96 20.14
CA LEU A 459 11.79 4.04 20.65
C LEU A 459 13.17 4.48 20.16
N THR A 460 14.17 4.46 21.04
CA THR A 460 15.55 4.83 20.67
C THR A 460 16.58 4.18 21.61
N GLY A 461 17.77 3.92 21.06
CA GLY A 461 18.95 3.54 21.85
C GLY A 461 19.69 4.71 22.49
N ASP A 462 19.26 5.95 22.21
CA ASP A 462 19.89 7.15 22.75
C ASP A 462 19.65 7.32 24.25
N ARG A 463 20.45 8.22 24.84
CA ARG A 463 20.27 8.62 26.24
C ARG A 463 18.91 9.30 26.45
N ARG A 464 18.38 9.15 27.65
CA ARG A 464 17.04 9.63 28.02
C ARG A 464 16.85 11.13 27.81
N GLU A 465 17.88 11.94 28.07
CA GLU A 465 17.83 13.40 27.92
C GLU A 465 17.64 13.79 26.45
N ALA A 466 18.43 13.18 25.54
CA ALA A 466 18.34 13.42 24.09
C ALA A 466 16.98 12.95 23.54
N ALA A 467 16.53 11.78 23.95
CA ALA A 467 15.24 11.24 23.57
C ALA A 467 14.07 12.13 24.03
N SER A 468 14.10 12.62 25.27
CA SER A 468 13.10 13.53 25.81
C SER A 468 12.99 14.83 25.04
N ALA A 469 14.14 15.41 24.61
CA ALA A 469 14.15 16.64 23.83
C ALA A 469 13.51 16.46 22.44
N VAL A 470 13.83 15.35 21.74
CA VAL A 470 13.26 15.02 20.44
C VAL A 470 11.77 14.75 20.58
N ALA A 471 11.35 13.90 21.52
CA ALA A 471 9.95 13.57 21.75
C ALA A 471 9.11 14.81 22.09
N GLY A 472 9.64 15.70 22.93
CA GLY A 472 8.99 16.97 23.28
C GLY A 472 8.84 17.92 22.07
N SER A 473 9.87 18.04 21.22
CA SER A 473 9.82 18.90 20.03
C SER A 473 8.82 18.38 18.98
N LEU A 474 8.61 17.06 18.89
CA LEU A 474 7.70 16.41 17.98
C LEU A 474 6.26 16.31 18.53
N GLY A 475 6.05 16.55 19.84
CA GLY A 475 4.76 16.37 20.50
C GLY A 475 4.32 14.92 20.61
N MET A 476 5.29 14.01 20.84
CA MET A 476 5.04 12.60 21.12
C MET A 476 4.36 12.42 22.49
N ASP A 477 3.55 11.36 22.63
CA ASP A 477 2.86 11.07 23.89
C ASP A 477 3.74 10.30 24.85
N GLU A 478 4.63 9.45 24.33
CA GLU A 478 5.51 8.58 25.12
C GLU A 478 6.84 8.35 24.40
N PHE A 479 7.89 8.06 25.14
CA PHE A 479 9.17 7.62 24.57
C PHE A 479 9.87 6.64 25.51
N HIS A 480 10.62 5.70 24.92
CA HIS A 480 11.51 4.78 25.61
C HIS A 480 12.93 4.96 25.06
N ALA A 481 13.88 5.13 25.96
CA ALA A 481 15.27 5.44 25.65
C ALA A 481 16.20 4.33 26.13
N GLU A 482 17.46 4.36 25.69
CA GLU A 482 18.52 3.43 26.09
C GLU A 482 18.22 1.97 25.77
N LEU A 483 17.41 1.72 24.71
CA LEU A 483 16.97 0.41 24.29
C LEU A 483 18.02 -0.28 23.40
N LEU A 484 18.29 -1.54 23.67
CA LEU A 484 18.94 -2.44 22.73
C LEU A 484 17.93 -2.95 21.68
N PRO A 485 18.37 -3.49 20.53
CA PRO A 485 17.46 -4.01 19.51
C PRO A 485 16.42 -5.03 20.03
N ALA A 486 16.82 -5.92 20.94
CA ALA A 486 15.91 -6.87 21.56
C ALA A 486 14.87 -6.20 22.48
N ASP A 487 15.27 -5.11 23.17
CA ASP A 487 14.37 -4.38 24.07
C ASP A 487 13.28 -3.65 23.28
N LYS A 488 13.59 -3.16 22.05
CA LYS A 488 12.59 -2.56 21.17
C LYS A 488 11.45 -3.56 20.83
N VAL A 489 11.80 -4.82 20.56
CA VAL A 489 10.80 -5.87 20.28
C VAL A 489 9.93 -6.09 21.51
N SER A 490 10.53 -6.22 22.70
CA SER A 490 9.81 -6.42 23.96
C SER A 490 8.86 -5.24 24.27
N GLN A 491 9.31 -4.00 24.02
CA GLN A 491 8.46 -2.82 24.22
C GLN A 491 7.25 -2.80 23.27
N VAL A 492 7.43 -3.20 22.00
CA VAL A 492 6.30 -3.32 21.07
C VAL A 492 5.36 -4.43 21.52
N GLU A 493 5.86 -5.56 22.03
CA GLU A 493 5.03 -6.64 22.58
C GLU A 493 4.21 -6.21 23.81
N GLU A 494 4.79 -5.42 24.70
CA GLU A 494 4.09 -4.84 25.84
C GLU A 494 2.97 -3.90 25.37
N LEU A 495 3.26 -3.01 24.43
CA LEU A 495 2.25 -2.10 23.86
C LEU A 495 1.13 -2.84 23.12
N LEU A 496 1.44 -3.93 22.42
CA LEU A 496 0.45 -4.81 21.78
C LEU A 496 -0.45 -5.50 22.81
N ALA A 497 0.12 -5.95 23.93
CA ALA A 497 -0.64 -6.61 24.99
C ALA A 497 -1.60 -5.66 25.75
N GLU A 498 -1.30 -4.37 25.76
CA GLU A 498 -2.15 -3.33 26.36
C GLU A 498 -3.30 -2.89 25.46
N GLN A 499 -3.25 -3.22 24.15
CA GLN A 499 -4.25 -2.76 23.19
C GLN A 499 -5.57 -3.54 23.26
N PRO A 500 -6.72 -2.84 23.04
CA PRO A 500 -8.00 -3.50 22.80
C PRO A 500 -7.98 -4.34 21.51
N GLU A 501 -8.67 -5.50 21.50
CA GLU A 501 -8.70 -6.45 20.36
C GLU A 501 -9.00 -5.83 18.97
N LYS A 502 -9.70 -4.69 18.94
CA LYS A 502 -10.11 -4.01 17.67
C LYS A 502 -9.19 -2.85 17.29
N GLU A 503 -8.17 -2.59 18.06
CA GLU A 503 -7.21 -1.53 17.78
C GLU A 503 -5.92 -2.14 17.22
N ARG A 504 -5.20 -1.41 16.37
CA ARG A 504 -3.97 -1.87 15.73
C ARG A 504 -2.80 -0.95 16.07
N LEU A 505 -1.63 -1.56 16.21
CA LEU A 505 -0.36 -0.89 16.42
C LEU A 505 0.48 -0.95 15.14
N ALA A 506 0.94 0.20 14.66
CA ALA A 506 1.96 0.25 13.63
C ALA A 506 3.33 0.56 14.23
N PHE A 507 4.36 -0.07 13.68
CA PHE A 507 5.75 0.30 13.91
C PHE A 507 6.33 0.90 12.64
N VAL A 508 7.03 2.04 12.77
CA VAL A 508 7.67 2.78 11.67
C VAL A 508 9.17 2.77 11.89
N GLY A 509 9.92 2.25 10.93
CA GLY A 509 11.38 2.15 10.99
C GLY A 509 12.05 2.26 9.64
N ASP A 510 13.39 2.32 9.60
CA ASP A 510 14.18 2.33 8.35
C ASP A 510 14.38 0.92 7.76
N GLY A 511 14.04 -0.10 8.51
CA GLY A 511 14.00 -1.50 8.10
C GLY A 511 15.32 -2.26 8.12
N ILE A 512 16.47 -1.60 8.19
CA ILE A 512 17.76 -2.30 8.18
C ILE A 512 18.02 -2.99 9.52
N ASN A 513 17.82 -2.25 10.61
CA ASN A 513 18.04 -2.75 11.97
C ASN A 513 16.74 -3.19 12.66
N ASP A 514 15.61 -2.75 12.18
CA ASP A 514 14.30 -2.87 12.82
C ASP A 514 13.41 -3.96 12.20
N ALA A 515 13.92 -4.76 11.24
CA ALA A 515 13.16 -5.84 10.61
C ALA A 515 12.43 -6.78 11.60
N PRO A 516 13.04 -7.19 12.74
CA PRO A 516 12.34 -8.00 13.74
C PRO A 516 11.17 -7.25 14.40
N VAL A 517 11.28 -5.93 14.57
CA VAL A 517 10.23 -5.10 15.17
C VAL A 517 9.10 -4.85 14.18
N LEU A 518 9.44 -4.56 12.90
CA LEU A 518 8.50 -4.41 11.80
C LEU A 518 7.58 -5.63 11.65
N THR A 519 8.16 -6.83 11.69
CA THR A 519 7.40 -8.08 11.54
C THR A 519 6.55 -8.42 12.78
N ARG A 520 6.87 -7.84 13.94
CA ARG A 520 6.17 -8.12 15.20
C ARG A 520 4.95 -7.24 15.41
N ALA A 521 4.94 -6.03 14.88
CA ALA A 521 3.80 -5.12 14.94
C ALA A 521 2.58 -5.66 14.14
N ASP A 522 1.38 -5.14 14.41
CA ASP A 522 0.20 -5.43 13.57
C ASP A 522 0.39 -4.90 12.13
N VAL A 523 1.12 -3.78 11.99
CA VAL A 523 1.50 -3.19 10.71
C VAL A 523 2.94 -2.69 10.78
N GLY A 524 3.82 -3.28 10.02
CA GLY A 524 5.18 -2.77 9.81
C GLY A 524 5.22 -1.74 8.67
N ILE A 525 5.71 -0.53 8.93
CA ILE A 525 5.86 0.55 7.94
C ILE A 525 7.34 0.85 7.77
N ALA A 526 7.89 0.59 6.58
CA ALA A 526 9.27 0.93 6.26
C ALA A 526 9.36 2.29 5.56
N MET A 527 10.37 3.08 5.96
CA MET A 527 10.65 4.43 5.43
C MET A 527 11.82 4.39 4.43
N GLY A 528 11.72 5.16 3.31
CA GLY A 528 12.83 5.45 2.41
C GLY A 528 13.50 4.23 1.76
N SER A 529 12.77 3.15 1.60
CA SER A 529 13.32 1.80 1.46
C SER A 529 13.80 1.43 0.07
N LEU A 530 13.84 2.35 -0.89
CA LEU A 530 14.29 2.07 -2.27
C LEU A 530 15.73 1.50 -2.35
N GLY A 531 16.48 1.50 -1.23
CA GLY A 531 17.81 0.92 -1.14
C GLY A 531 17.94 -0.31 -0.23
N SER A 532 16.90 -0.71 0.52
CA SER A 532 16.96 -1.81 1.50
C SER A 532 15.95 -2.92 1.17
N ASP A 533 16.43 -3.96 0.49
CA ASP A 533 15.61 -5.14 0.18
C ASP A 533 15.03 -5.81 1.43
N ALA A 534 15.82 -5.87 2.52
CA ALA A 534 15.39 -6.44 3.80
C ALA A 534 14.21 -5.65 4.42
N ALA A 535 14.22 -4.32 4.29
CA ALA A 535 13.14 -3.47 4.78
C ALA A 535 11.86 -3.67 3.97
N ILE A 536 12.00 -3.71 2.62
CA ILE A 536 10.89 -3.98 1.72
C ILE A 536 10.28 -5.34 2.05
N GLU A 537 11.07 -6.37 2.30
CA GLU A 537 10.56 -7.72 2.59
C GLU A 537 9.84 -7.79 3.95
N ALA A 538 10.40 -7.16 4.98
CA ALA A 538 9.90 -7.23 6.35
C ALA A 538 8.65 -6.37 6.60
N ALA A 539 8.47 -5.26 5.88
CA ALA A 539 7.36 -4.34 6.09
C ALA A 539 6.09 -4.75 5.36
N ASP A 540 4.94 -4.32 5.86
CA ASP A 540 3.60 -4.49 5.27
C ASP A 540 3.19 -3.28 4.43
N VAL A 541 3.72 -2.12 4.79
CA VAL A 541 3.57 -0.85 4.09
C VAL A 541 4.95 -0.25 3.86
N VAL A 542 5.23 0.20 2.65
CA VAL A 542 6.53 0.77 2.27
C VAL A 542 6.32 2.19 1.75
N LEU A 543 6.97 3.16 2.38
CA LEU A 543 7.10 4.52 1.85
C LEU A 543 8.28 4.53 0.87
N MET A 544 8.03 4.93 -0.36
CA MET A 544 9.03 4.92 -1.44
C MET A 544 10.09 6.00 -1.27
N ASP A 545 9.75 7.04 -0.53
CA ASP A 545 10.63 8.15 -0.13
C ASP A 545 10.69 8.31 1.39
N ASP A 546 11.45 9.28 1.85
CA ASP A 546 11.62 9.57 3.28
C ASP A 546 10.57 10.54 3.87
N ASP A 547 9.45 10.77 3.17
CA ASP A 547 8.44 11.72 3.63
C ASP A 547 7.45 11.11 4.64
N ILE A 548 7.70 11.35 5.92
CA ILE A 548 6.86 10.89 7.04
C ILE A 548 5.39 11.40 6.95
N ARG A 549 5.12 12.51 6.23
CA ARG A 549 3.75 13.06 6.06
C ARG A 549 2.84 12.09 5.31
N LYS A 550 3.41 11.20 4.51
CA LYS A 550 2.67 10.18 3.75
C LYS A 550 1.99 9.14 4.65
N ILE A 551 2.48 8.95 5.87
CA ILE A 551 1.81 8.07 6.85
C ILE A 551 0.42 8.62 7.18
N ALA A 552 0.28 9.93 7.43
CA ALA A 552 -1.04 10.54 7.66
C ALA A 552 -1.96 10.41 6.44
N ALA A 553 -1.40 10.54 5.23
CA ALA A 553 -2.15 10.39 3.99
C ALA A 553 -2.67 8.95 3.79
N VAL A 554 -1.83 7.94 4.04
CA VAL A 554 -2.28 6.53 3.92
C VAL A 554 -3.31 6.18 4.98
N VAL A 555 -3.21 6.68 6.20
CA VAL A 555 -4.24 6.52 7.24
C VAL A 555 -5.59 7.09 6.76
N ARG A 556 -5.58 8.28 6.17
CA ARG A 556 -6.78 8.92 5.61
C ARG A 556 -7.40 8.10 4.48
N ILE A 557 -6.58 7.63 3.53
CA ILE A 557 -7.01 6.78 2.41
C ILE A 557 -7.61 5.48 2.94
N SER A 558 -6.95 4.82 3.88
CA SER A 558 -7.39 3.55 4.47
C SER A 558 -8.74 3.70 5.16
N ARG A 559 -8.91 4.74 5.98
CA ARG A 559 -10.17 5.05 6.66
C ARG A 559 -11.30 5.42 5.70
N LYS A 560 -11.00 6.20 4.65
CA LYS A 560 -11.95 6.51 3.57
C LYS A 560 -12.40 5.23 2.87
N THR A 561 -11.46 4.36 2.52
CA THR A 561 -11.71 3.08 1.86
C THR A 561 -12.61 2.19 2.72
N LEU A 562 -12.26 1.98 3.98
CA LEU A 562 -13.04 1.16 4.90
C LEU A 562 -14.46 1.73 5.13
N ARG A 563 -14.59 3.06 5.18
CA ARG A 563 -15.90 3.73 5.25
C ARG A 563 -16.75 3.45 4.01
N ILE A 564 -16.18 3.55 2.82
CA ILE A 564 -16.86 3.25 1.55
C ILE A 564 -17.29 1.79 1.51
N VAL A 565 -16.41 0.87 1.91
CA VAL A 565 -16.71 -0.57 2.00
C VAL A 565 -17.88 -0.82 2.96
N LYS A 566 -17.84 -0.25 4.17
CA LYS A 566 -18.95 -0.36 5.15
C LYS A 566 -20.25 0.23 4.62
N GLN A 567 -20.21 1.37 3.92
CA GLN A 567 -21.38 1.96 3.26
C GLN A 567 -22.00 0.99 2.24
N ASN A 568 -21.17 0.38 1.38
CA ASN A 568 -21.64 -0.57 0.39
C ASN A 568 -22.27 -1.80 1.03
N ILE A 569 -21.68 -2.34 2.09
CA ILE A 569 -22.22 -3.50 2.83
C ILE A 569 -23.59 -3.16 3.41
N VAL A 570 -23.70 -2.06 4.15
CA VAL A 570 -24.95 -1.66 4.80
C VAL A 570 -26.03 -1.36 3.76
N PHE A 571 -25.69 -0.63 2.71
CA PHE A 571 -26.61 -0.29 1.63
C PHE A 571 -27.14 -1.54 0.91
N ALA A 572 -26.23 -2.43 0.48
CA ALA A 572 -26.60 -3.65 -0.22
C ALA A 572 -27.47 -4.56 0.63
N LEU A 573 -27.13 -4.77 1.90
CA LEU A 573 -27.91 -5.59 2.82
C LEU A 573 -29.29 -4.99 3.13
N ALA A 574 -29.37 -3.68 3.33
CA ALA A 574 -30.63 -3.00 3.63
C ALA A 574 -31.61 -3.07 2.44
N VAL A 575 -31.15 -2.79 1.22
CA VAL A 575 -32.00 -2.89 0.02
C VAL A 575 -32.44 -4.33 -0.22
N LYS A 576 -31.49 -5.30 -0.09
CA LYS A 576 -31.83 -6.73 -0.23
C LYS A 576 -32.87 -7.19 0.78
N ALA A 577 -32.73 -6.85 2.05
CA ALA A 577 -33.71 -7.17 3.08
C ALA A 577 -35.09 -6.59 2.75
N GLY A 578 -35.16 -5.36 2.27
CA GLY A 578 -36.40 -4.70 1.84
C GLY A 578 -37.05 -5.41 0.66
N VAL A 579 -36.30 -5.71 -0.40
CA VAL A 579 -36.84 -6.36 -1.63
C VAL A 579 -37.21 -7.81 -1.36
N LEU A 580 -36.45 -8.54 -0.53
CA LEU A 580 -36.82 -9.90 -0.07
C LEU A 580 -38.14 -9.91 0.70
N ALA A 581 -38.35 -8.94 1.59
CA ALA A 581 -39.61 -8.80 2.30
C ALA A 581 -40.78 -8.54 1.33
N LEU A 582 -40.61 -7.58 0.39
CA LEU A 582 -41.62 -7.30 -0.64
C LEU A 582 -41.92 -8.53 -1.51
N GLY A 583 -40.91 -9.27 -1.92
CA GLY A 583 -41.05 -10.52 -2.68
C GLY A 583 -41.80 -11.62 -1.91
N ALA A 584 -41.49 -11.80 -0.62
CA ALA A 584 -42.17 -12.76 0.23
C ALA A 584 -43.66 -12.46 0.42
N PHE A 585 -44.04 -11.18 0.49
CA PHE A 585 -45.43 -10.73 0.55
C PHE A 585 -46.14 -10.70 -0.82
N GLY A 586 -45.43 -11.05 -1.93
CA GLY A 586 -45.98 -11.04 -3.27
C GLY A 586 -46.20 -9.62 -3.84
N ALA A 587 -45.58 -8.62 -3.25
CA ALA A 587 -45.68 -7.22 -3.67
C ALA A 587 -44.56 -6.78 -4.67
N ALA A 588 -43.64 -7.69 -5.01
CA ALA A 588 -42.59 -7.45 -6.02
C ALA A 588 -42.72 -8.47 -7.14
N ASN A 589 -42.51 -8.05 -8.38
CA ASN A 589 -42.36 -8.91 -9.54
C ASN A 589 -40.87 -9.22 -9.83
N MET A 590 -40.62 -10.14 -10.74
CA MET A 590 -39.26 -10.59 -11.05
C MET A 590 -38.42 -9.50 -11.71
N TRP A 591 -39.03 -8.60 -12.49
CA TRP A 591 -38.35 -7.46 -13.11
C TRP A 591 -37.83 -6.47 -12.08
N GLU A 592 -38.68 -6.11 -11.12
CA GLU A 592 -38.32 -5.21 -10.02
C GLU A 592 -37.19 -5.80 -9.18
N ALA A 593 -37.25 -7.10 -8.96
CA ALA A 593 -36.23 -7.85 -8.22
C ALA A 593 -34.85 -7.77 -8.88
N VAL A 594 -34.78 -8.05 -10.18
CA VAL A 594 -33.51 -8.01 -10.94
C VAL A 594 -33.02 -6.57 -11.10
N PHE A 595 -33.91 -5.64 -11.40
CA PHE A 595 -33.57 -4.22 -11.53
C PHE A 595 -32.99 -3.68 -10.21
N ALA A 596 -33.57 -4.03 -9.07
CA ALA A 596 -33.06 -3.66 -7.76
C ALA A 596 -31.67 -4.26 -7.52
N ASP A 597 -31.44 -5.55 -7.82
CA ASP A 597 -30.14 -6.21 -7.60
C ASP A 597 -29.04 -5.63 -8.48
N VAL A 598 -29.29 -5.46 -9.77
CA VAL A 598 -28.36 -4.84 -10.73
C VAL A 598 -28.12 -3.35 -10.36
N GLY A 599 -29.17 -2.63 -10.00
CA GLY A 599 -29.07 -1.23 -9.61
C GLY A 599 -28.23 -1.03 -8.34
N VAL A 600 -28.43 -1.88 -7.34
CA VAL A 600 -27.60 -1.90 -6.11
C VAL A 600 -26.15 -2.17 -6.44
N SER A 601 -25.90 -3.15 -7.31
CA SER A 601 -24.55 -3.53 -7.74
C SER A 601 -23.85 -2.36 -8.44
N VAL A 602 -24.51 -1.69 -9.39
CA VAL A 602 -23.97 -0.51 -10.08
C VAL A 602 -23.68 0.65 -9.12
N ILE A 603 -24.60 0.97 -8.21
CA ILE A 603 -24.40 2.01 -7.21
C ILE A 603 -23.24 1.69 -6.28
N ALA A 604 -23.15 0.44 -5.80
CA ALA A 604 -22.07 0.00 -4.93
C ALA A 604 -20.69 0.05 -5.64
N ILE A 605 -20.64 -0.32 -6.92
CA ILE A 605 -19.43 -0.21 -7.75
C ILE A 605 -19.02 1.26 -7.93
N LEU A 606 -19.96 2.13 -8.30
CA LEU A 606 -19.69 3.57 -8.45
C LEU A 606 -19.22 4.20 -7.15
N ASN A 607 -19.79 3.79 -6.01
CA ASN A 607 -19.32 4.24 -4.69
C ASN A 607 -17.91 3.70 -4.39
N ALA A 608 -17.61 2.42 -4.70
CA ALA A 608 -16.29 1.82 -4.53
C ALA A 608 -15.21 2.55 -5.35
N MET A 609 -15.51 2.98 -6.57
CA MET A 609 -14.59 3.77 -7.40
C MET A 609 -14.16 5.10 -6.77
N ARG A 610 -14.90 5.62 -5.78
CA ARG A 610 -14.48 6.83 -5.03
C ARG A 610 -13.24 6.58 -4.17
N ALA A 611 -12.92 5.32 -3.86
CA ALA A 611 -11.68 4.96 -3.15
C ALA A 611 -10.42 5.23 -3.99
N LEU A 612 -10.53 5.25 -5.32
CA LEU A 612 -9.42 5.60 -6.23
C LEU A 612 -8.96 7.07 -6.13
N LYS A 613 -9.78 7.94 -5.57
CA LYS A 613 -9.44 9.37 -5.45
C LYS A 613 -8.63 9.59 -4.18
N THR A 614 -7.52 10.30 -4.31
CA THR A 614 -6.60 10.65 -3.21
C THR A 614 -7.14 11.79 -2.32
N GLU A 615 -8.17 12.51 -2.77
CA GLU A 615 -8.85 13.56 -2.02
C GLU A 615 -10.09 13.08 -1.26
#